data_5370557ece4ee89b8b25e1ffd042bbee
#
_entry.id   5370557ece4ee89b8b25e1ffd042bbee
#
_cell.length_a   1.000
_cell.length_b   1.000
_cell.length_c   1.000
_cell.angle_alpha   90.00
_cell.angle_beta   90.00
_cell.angle_gamma   90.00
#
_symmetry.space_group_name_H-M   'P 1'
#
loop_
_entity.id
_entity.type
_entity.pdbx_description
1 polymer ?
#
loop_
_entity_poly.entity_id
_entity_poly.type
_entity_poly.pdbx_seq_one_letter_code
_entity_poly.pdbx_strand_id
1 'polypeptide(L)'
;MSDSSLLYKNDDAVGRYPPSYYAATAVGAVERPALTGTVEADICIIGGGFTGLSSALHCAERGRSVVVLDAHRAGWGASGRNGGQAGVGQRVEQDELEEMIGVDDAREAY
;
A
#
# COMPACT_ATOMS: atom_id res chain seq x y z
N MET A 1 24.42 -12.09 3.98
CA MET A 1 23.24 -12.59 3.25
C MET A 1 22.00 -12.11 3.98
N SER A 2 21.34 -11.08 3.46
CA SER A 2 20.06 -10.64 4.03
C SER A 2 19.01 -11.70 3.68
N ASP A 3 18.45 -12.32 4.69
CA ASP A 3 17.36 -13.28 4.52
C ASP A 3 16.10 -12.51 4.08
N SER A 4 15.96 -12.32 2.78
CA SER A 4 14.76 -11.73 2.18
C SER A 4 13.51 -12.58 2.36
N SER A 5 13.65 -13.79 2.94
CA SER A 5 12.58 -14.73 3.17
C SER A 5 11.58 -14.26 4.24
N LEU A 6 11.94 -13.28 5.07
CA LEU A 6 11.05 -12.79 6.14
C LEU A 6 9.81 -12.08 5.62
N LEU A 7 9.91 -11.41 4.47
CA LEU A 7 8.77 -10.69 3.86
C LEU A 7 7.80 -11.63 3.12
N TYR A 8 8.24 -12.84 2.79
CA TYR A 8 7.50 -13.77 1.93
C TYR A 8 7.26 -15.15 2.57
N LYS A 9 7.63 -15.34 3.83
CA LYS A 9 7.54 -16.64 4.53
C LYS A 9 6.14 -17.25 4.63
N ASN A 10 5.10 -16.48 4.35
CA ASN A 10 3.72 -16.94 4.41
C ASN A 10 3.05 -16.97 3.04
N ASP A 11 3.82 -16.92 1.96
CA ASP A 11 3.28 -16.81 0.63
C ASP A 11 3.38 -18.09 -0.16
N ASP A 12 2.27 -18.76 -0.23
CA ASP A 12 2.15 -20.03 -0.93
C ASP A 12 2.26 -19.91 -2.45
N ALA A 13 2.06 -18.73 -3.03
CA ALA A 13 2.19 -18.53 -4.47
C ALA A 13 2.35 -17.05 -4.87
N VAL A 14 3.47 -16.75 -5.48
CA VAL A 14 3.72 -15.44 -6.12
C VAL A 14 2.61 -15.13 -7.13
N GLY A 15 2.07 -13.92 -7.06
CA GLY A 15 1.04 -13.44 -7.97
C GLY A 15 -0.39 -13.91 -7.68
N ARG A 16 -0.63 -14.70 -6.65
CA ARG A 16 -1.97 -15.05 -6.19
C ARG A 16 -2.37 -14.24 -4.96
N TYR A 17 -3.64 -13.91 -4.86
CA TYR A 17 -4.16 -13.38 -3.61
C TYR A 17 -4.20 -14.48 -2.54
N PRO A 18 -3.98 -14.12 -1.27
CA PRO A 18 -4.17 -15.06 -0.17
C PRO A 18 -5.63 -15.51 -0.08
N PRO A 19 -5.92 -16.67 0.49
CA PRO A 19 -7.28 -17.15 0.70
C PRO A 19 -7.96 -16.30 1.80
N SER A 20 -8.55 -15.18 1.40
CA SER A 20 -9.23 -14.25 2.30
C SER A 20 -10.61 -13.90 1.74
N TYR A 21 -11.51 -13.47 2.62
CA TYR A 21 -12.82 -12.98 2.24
C TYR A 21 -12.71 -11.84 1.22
N TYR A 22 -11.79 -10.92 1.42
CA TYR A 22 -11.58 -9.77 0.52
C TYR A 22 -11.14 -10.19 -0.88
N ALA A 23 -10.24 -11.17 -0.96
CA ALA A 23 -9.82 -11.70 -2.25
C ALA A 23 -10.95 -12.44 -2.97
N ALA A 24 -11.76 -13.21 -2.21
CA ALA A 24 -12.88 -13.97 -2.76
C ALA A 24 -14.03 -13.07 -3.26
N THR A 25 -14.19 -11.89 -2.67
CA THR A 25 -15.27 -10.95 -3.00
C THR A 25 -14.82 -9.74 -3.81
N ALA A 26 -13.53 -9.66 -4.17
CA ALA A 26 -12.99 -8.57 -4.97
C ALA A 26 -13.65 -8.51 -6.34
N VAL A 27 -14.15 -7.33 -6.70
CA VAL A 27 -14.76 -7.07 -8.01
C VAL A 27 -13.77 -6.32 -8.88
N GLY A 28 -13.65 -6.72 -10.15
CA GLY A 28 -12.82 -6.01 -11.12
C GLY A 28 -11.31 -6.21 -10.95
N ALA A 29 -10.89 -7.24 -10.24
CA ALA A 29 -9.47 -7.58 -10.14
C ALA A 29 -8.91 -7.95 -11.52
N VAL A 30 -8.06 -7.07 -12.07
CA VAL A 30 -7.43 -7.27 -13.37
C VAL A 30 -6.09 -7.95 -13.18
N GLU A 31 -5.89 -9.08 -13.83
CA GLU A 31 -4.58 -9.70 -13.92
C GLU A 31 -3.65 -8.89 -14.82
N ARG A 32 -2.47 -8.63 -14.33
CA ARG A 32 -1.40 -7.99 -15.10
C ARG A 32 -0.22 -8.95 -15.17
N PRO A 33 0.35 -9.14 -16.38
CA PRO A 33 1.52 -10.01 -16.53
C PRO A 33 2.71 -9.43 -15.78
N ALA A 34 3.65 -10.30 -15.41
CA ALA A 34 4.94 -9.86 -14.92
C ALA A 34 5.65 -8.99 -15.98
N LEU A 35 6.31 -7.95 -15.53
CA LEU A 35 7.10 -7.11 -16.43
C LEU A 35 8.23 -7.92 -17.05
N THR A 36 8.33 -7.87 -18.38
CA THR A 36 9.45 -8.43 -19.15
C THR A 36 10.13 -7.31 -19.93
N GLY A 37 11.44 -7.34 -19.98
CA GLY A 37 12.23 -6.32 -20.69
C GLY A 37 12.37 -5.02 -19.89
N THR A 38 12.49 -3.90 -20.60
CA THR A 38 12.72 -2.57 -20.03
C THR A 38 11.55 -1.66 -20.35
N VAL A 39 11.12 -0.89 -19.37
CA VAL A 39 10.10 0.17 -19.51
C VAL A 39 10.71 1.48 -19.04
N GLU A 40 10.50 2.53 -19.83
CA GLU A 40 10.89 3.90 -19.47
C GLU A 40 9.66 4.66 -18.95
N ALA A 41 9.82 5.36 -17.84
CA ALA A 41 8.80 6.23 -17.26
C ALA A 41 9.48 7.35 -16.47
N ASP A 42 8.77 8.48 -16.29
CA ASP A 42 9.25 9.57 -15.43
C ASP A 42 9.37 9.13 -13.98
N ILE A 43 8.46 8.26 -13.54
CA ILE A 43 8.34 7.81 -12.15
C ILE A 43 8.11 6.31 -12.10
N CYS A 44 8.94 5.63 -11.30
CA CYS A 44 8.75 4.22 -10.95
C CYS A 44 8.37 4.11 -9.47
N ILE A 45 7.24 3.46 -9.21
CA ILE A 45 6.73 3.24 -7.85
C ILE A 45 6.79 1.75 -7.53
N ILE A 46 7.37 1.41 -6.41
CA ILE A 46 7.46 0.04 -5.91
C ILE A 46 6.38 -0.17 -4.85
N GLY A 47 5.47 -1.09 -5.13
CA GLY A 47 4.34 -1.46 -4.29
C GLY A 47 3.00 -0.88 -4.78
N GLY A 48 2.06 -1.77 -5.06
CA GLY A 48 0.69 -1.46 -5.50
C GLY A 48 -0.33 -1.42 -4.36
N GLY A 49 0.05 -0.91 -3.20
CA GLY A 49 -0.87 -0.62 -2.09
C GLY A 49 -1.51 0.76 -2.19
N PHE A 50 -2.23 1.20 -1.15
CA PHE A 50 -2.89 2.52 -1.13
C PHE A 50 -1.94 3.65 -1.44
N THR A 51 -0.79 3.71 -0.77
CA THR A 51 0.20 4.77 -0.96
C THR A 51 0.74 4.79 -2.39
N GLY A 52 1.15 3.63 -2.90
CA GLY A 52 1.72 3.54 -4.25
C GLY A 52 0.71 3.90 -5.33
N LEU A 53 -0.51 3.38 -5.25
CA LEU A 53 -1.56 3.67 -6.22
C LEU A 53 -2.04 5.12 -6.15
N SER A 54 -2.18 5.69 -4.96
CA SER A 54 -2.51 7.11 -4.79
C SER A 54 -1.42 8.01 -5.37
N SER A 55 -0.16 7.73 -5.07
CA SER A 55 0.97 8.47 -5.63
C SER A 55 1.01 8.37 -7.16
N ALA A 56 0.79 7.17 -7.71
CA ALA A 56 0.74 6.96 -9.15
C ALA A 56 -0.36 7.77 -9.82
N LEU A 57 -1.56 7.74 -9.24
CA LEU A 57 -2.71 8.50 -9.75
C LEU A 57 -2.41 10.00 -9.79
N HIS A 58 -1.96 10.56 -8.68
CA HIS A 58 -1.67 11.99 -8.60
C HIS A 58 -0.51 12.45 -9.50
N CYS A 59 0.48 11.58 -9.73
CA CYS A 59 1.54 11.86 -10.70
C CYS A 59 1.01 11.82 -12.14
N ALA A 60 0.19 10.83 -12.46
CA ALA A 60 -0.42 10.69 -13.78
C ALA A 60 -1.38 11.86 -14.09
N GLU A 61 -2.18 12.30 -13.14
CA GLU A 61 -3.04 13.50 -13.26
C GLU A 61 -2.25 14.78 -13.55
N ARG A 62 -0.97 14.82 -13.17
CA ARG A 62 -0.03 15.90 -13.47
C ARG A 62 0.75 15.68 -14.78
N GLY A 63 0.32 14.75 -15.59
CA GLY A 63 0.90 14.47 -16.91
C GLY A 63 2.24 13.73 -16.88
N ARG A 64 2.59 13.08 -15.76
CA ARG A 64 3.80 12.25 -15.68
C ARG A 64 3.51 10.83 -16.16
N SER A 65 4.44 10.24 -16.88
CA SER A 65 4.41 8.81 -17.15
C SER A 65 4.81 8.04 -15.89
N VAL A 66 3.99 7.07 -15.48
CA VAL A 66 4.19 6.35 -14.23
C VAL A 66 4.13 4.85 -14.47
N VAL A 67 5.07 4.12 -13.90
CA VAL A 67 5.00 2.66 -13.78
C VAL A 67 4.92 2.27 -12.32
N VAL A 68 4.01 1.35 -12.00
CA VAL A 68 3.89 0.75 -10.67
C VAL A 68 4.29 -0.71 -10.77
N LEU A 69 5.27 -1.11 -9.98
CA LEU A 69 5.73 -2.49 -9.89
C LEU A 69 5.34 -3.06 -8.54
N ASP A 70 4.76 -4.25 -8.53
CA ASP A 70 4.42 -4.98 -7.31
C ASP A 70 4.97 -6.40 -7.39
N ALA A 71 5.42 -6.94 -6.28
CA ALA A 71 5.94 -8.32 -6.22
C ALA A 71 4.84 -9.35 -6.47
N HIS A 72 3.58 -8.97 -6.22
CA HIS A 72 2.40 -9.81 -6.39
C HIS A 72 1.34 -9.13 -7.26
N ARG A 73 0.33 -8.57 -6.65
CA ARG A 73 -0.80 -7.90 -7.29
C ARG A 73 -1.18 -6.63 -6.54
N ALA A 74 -1.80 -5.70 -7.21
CA ALA A 74 -2.31 -4.50 -6.56
C ALA A 74 -3.21 -4.85 -5.37
N GLY A 75 -2.95 -4.24 -4.22
CA GLY A 75 -3.69 -4.52 -2.99
C GLY A 75 -3.41 -5.87 -2.33
N TRP A 76 -2.39 -6.60 -2.74
CA TRP A 76 -2.08 -7.91 -2.17
C TRP A 76 -1.73 -7.86 -0.68
N GLY A 77 -1.03 -6.83 -0.25
CA GLY A 77 -0.61 -6.62 1.14
C GLY A 77 -1.74 -6.09 2.04
N ALA A 78 -1.38 -5.30 3.03
CA ALA A 78 -2.29 -4.75 4.03
C ALA A 78 -3.44 -3.94 3.42
N SER A 79 -3.20 -3.27 2.29
CA SER A 79 -4.22 -2.46 1.60
C SER A 79 -5.43 -3.26 1.11
N GLY A 80 -5.28 -4.55 0.85
CA GLY A 80 -6.39 -5.42 0.46
C GLY A 80 -6.84 -6.40 1.55
N ARG A 81 -6.37 -6.21 2.79
CA ARG A 81 -6.65 -7.11 3.93
C ARG A 81 -7.17 -6.38 5.15
N ASN A 82 -7.65 -5.17 4.99
CA ASN A 82 -8.19 -4.37 6.09
C ASN A 82 -9.72 -4.24 5.99
N GLY A 83 -10.36 -3.86 7.06
CA GLY A 83 -11.81 -3.69 7.13
C GLY A 83 -12.33 -2.38 6.54
N GLY A 84 -11.49 -1.57 5.88
CA GLY A 84 -11.87 -0.30 5.28
C GLY A 84 -12.19 0.81 6.30
N GLN A 85 -11.69 0.70 7.51
CA GLN A 85 -11.88 1.72 8.53
C GLN A 85 -11.08 2.96 8.19
N ALA A 86 -11.75 4.10 8.17
CA ALA A 86 -11.14 5.42 8.05
C ALA A 86 -11.25 6.13 9.41
N GLY A 87 -10.16 6.16 10.14
CA GLY A 87 -10.05 6.87 11.42
C GLY A 87 -9.41 8.24 11.24
N VAL A 88 -9.74 9.14 12.13
CA VAL A 88 -9.25 10.52 12.12
C VAL A 88 -8.17 10.73 13.18
N GLY A 89 -7.05 10.11 13.06
CA GLY A 89 -5.98 10.48 13.91
C GLY A 89 -5.42 9.39 14.81
N GLN A 90 -4.94 9.76 15.94
CA GLN A 90 -4.19 8.93 16.86
C GLN A 90 -5.10 7.93 17.61
N ARG A 91 -4.48 6.97 18.28
CA ARG A 91 -5.18 5.97 19.08
C ARG A 91 -5.82 6.53 20.33
N VAL A 92 -5.29 7.64 20.83
CA VAL A 92 -5.74 8.36 22.02
C VAL A 92 -6.42 9.66 21.60
N GLU A 93 -7.30 10.18 22.45
CA GLU A 93 -7.94 11.47 22.24
C GLU A 93 -6.92 12.60 22.32
N GLN A 94 -7.25 13.77 21.71
CA GLN A 94 -6.32 14.88 21.60
C GLN A 94 -5.82 15.40 22.97
N ASP A 95 -6.70 15.50 23.95
CA ASP A 95 -6.38 15.95 25.30
C ASP A 95 -5.41 14.99 26.01
N GLU A 96 -5.62 13.68 25.85
CA GLU A 96 -4.72 12.66 26.38
C GLU A 96 -3.35 12.72 25.67
N LEU A 97 -3.33 12.97 24.36
CA LEU A 97 -2.10 13.14 23.60
C LEU A 97 -1.33 14.37 24.05
N GLU A 98 -2.02 15.50 24.29
CA GLU A 98 -1.43 16.73 24.81
C GLU A 98 -0.80 16.53 26.21
N GLU A 99 -1.42 15.72 27.06
CA GLU A 99 -0.86 15.37 28.36
C GLU A 99 0.40 14.50 28.25
N MET A 100 0.44 13.61 27.24
CA MET A 100 1.55 12.65 27.03
C MET A 100 2.81 13.32 26.44
N ILE A 101 2.65 14.18 25.44
CA ILE A 101 3.77 14.70 24.66
C ILE A 101 3.84 16.24 24.61
N GLY A 102 2.91 16.94 25.22
CA GLY A 102 2.81 18.39 25.20
C GLY A 102 1.91 18.93 24.06
N VAL A 103 1.36 20.12 24.28
CA VAL A 103 0.35 20.71 23.38
C VAL A 103 0.86 20.93 21.96
N ASP A 104 2.09 21.43 21.82
CA ASP A 104 2.65 21.78 20.52
C ASP A 104 2.94 20.52 19.69
N ASP A 105 3.60 19.54 20.28
CA ASP A 105 3.91 18.27 19.63
C ASP A 105 2.64 17.46 19.31
N ALA A 106 1.65 17.49 20.20
CA ALA A 106 0.38 16.81 19.97
C ALA A 106 -0.41 17.40 18.79
N ARG A 107 -0.35 18.71 18.59
CA ARG A 107 -1.00 19.38 17.44
C ARG A 107 -0.30 19.09 16.12
N GLU A 108 1.01 18.91 16.14
CA GLU A 108 1.74 18.49 14.93
C GLU A 108 1.51 17.01 14.58
N ALA A 109 1.20 16.19 15.57
CA ALA A 109 0.96 14.76 15.39
C ALA A 109 -0.47 14.42 14.92
N TYR A 110 -1.42 15.34 15.00
CA TYR A 110 -2.84 15.17 14.66
C TYR A 110 -3.13 15.72 13.28
#